data_04ddc522b15cce08a27d68efc891b2f1
#
_entry.id   04ddc522b15cce08a27d68efc891b2f1
#
_cell.length_a   1.000
_cell.length_b   1.000
_cell.length_c   1.000
_cell.angle_alpha   90.00
_cell.angle_beta   90.00
_cell.angle_gamma   90.00
#
_symmetry.space_group_name_H-M   'P 1'
#
loop_
_entity.id
_entity.type
_entity.pdbx_description
1 polymer ?
#
loop_
_entity_poly.entity_id
_entity_poly.type
_entity_poly.pdbx_seq_one_letter_code
_entity_poly.pdbx_strand_id
1 'polypeptide(L)'
;MPDFAEPLARLINEFKHLPGIGQKSAQRLAFHVLRASREDAEHLSQALLDVKDKLGLCRVCNNISDSELCLFCRDPNRDQKVLCVVEEAHNILGIEVTRQFTGLYHVLHGALSPLKGIGPEQLKIKNLVERIGAGQIEEIIVATNPTGEGEATAVYLSKLLKPLGVKVTRIAMGIPVGSDIEFADEVTMWKAMEGRREM
;
A
#
# COMPACT_ATOMS: atom_id res chain seq x y z
N MET A 1 -38.12 -11.08 -0.99
CA MET A 1 -36.95 -11.48 -0.15
C MET A 1 -37.52 -11.83 1.21
N PRO A 2 -37.02 -12.81 1.96
CA PRO A 2 -37.51 -13.00 3.32
C PRO A 2 -37.28 -11.69 4.08
N ASP A 3 -38.37 -11.14 4.64
CA ASP A 3 -38.36 -9.88 5.36
C ASP A 3 -37.74 -10.11 6.74
N PHE A 4 -36.48 -9.75 6.89
CA PHE A 4 -35.87 -9.62 8.20
C PHE A 4 -36.39 -8.35 8.90
N ALA A 5 -36.42 -8.36 10.22
CA ALA A 5 -36.66 -7.15 10.98
C ALA A 5 -35.72 -6.01 10.52
N GLU A 6 -36.26 -4.80 10.42
CA GLU A 6 -35.58 -3.65 9.81
C GLU A 6 -34.13 -3.43 10.30
N PRO A 7 -33.81 -3.50 11.62
CA PRO A 7 -32.43 -3.33 12.06
C PRO A 7 -31.47 -4.40 11.52
N LEU A 8 -31.94 -5.66 11.41
CA LEU A 8 -31.12 -6.75 10.88
C LEU A 8 -30.93 -6.60 9.36
N ALA A 9 -31.97 -6.22 8.64
CA ALA A 9 -31.89 -5.96 7.20
C ALA A 9 -30.92 -4.83 6.89
N ARG A 10 -30.91 -3.76 7.67
CA ARG A 10 -29.98 -2.64 7.55
C ARG A 10 -28.52 -3.10 7.78
N LEU A 11 -28.26 -3.85 8.84
CA LEU A 11 -26.90 -4.36 9.12
C LEU A 11 -26.40 -5.28 8.00
N ILE A 12 -27.27 -6.14 7.44
CA ILE A 12 -26.92 -6.98 6.29
C ILE A 12 -26.54 -6.11 5.08
N ASN A 13 -27.27 -5.04 4.82
CA ASN A 13 -26.97 -4.14 3.71
C ASN A 13 -25.64 -3.40 3.91
N GLU A 14 -25.34 -2.93 5.12
CA GLU A 14 -24.04 -2.31 5.41
C GLU A 14 -22.88 -3.27 5.17
N PHE A 15 -22.98 -4.52 5.61
CA PHE A 15 -21.96 -5.53 5.32
C PHE A 15 -21.80 -5.83 3.82
N LYS A 16 -22.87 -5.70 3.02
CA LYS A 16 -22.77 -5.88 1.55
C LYS A 16 -22.01 -4.76 0.84
N HIS A 17 -21.91 -3.58 1.42
CA HIS A 17 -21.09 -2.51 0.87
C HIS A 17 -19.60 -2.76 1.02
N LEU A 18 -19.18 -3.72 1.87
CA LEU A 18 -17.79 -4.10 2.02
C LEU A 18 -17.31 -4.91 0.80
N PRO A 19 -16.12 -4.58 0.23
CA PRO A 19 -15.59 -5.29 -0.92
C PRO A 19 -15.42 -6.79 -0.63
N GLY A 20 -15.83 -7.64 -1.57
CA GLY A 20 -15.76 -9.10 -1.43
C GLY A 20 -16.85 -9.73 -0.54
N ILE A 21 -17.73 -8.96 0.07
CA ILE A 21 -18.82 -9.46 0.90
C ILE A 21 -20.10 -9.58 0.09
N GLY A 22 -20.44 -10.83 -0.28
CA GLY A 22 -21.71 -11.14 -0.93
C GLY A 22 -22.88 -11.33 0.05
N GLN A 23 -24.09 -11.49 -0.48
CA GLN A 23 -25.33 -11.61 0.30
C GLN A 23 -25.26 -12.68 1.41
N LYS A 24 -24.74 -13.88 1.10
CA LYS A 24 -24.66 -14.97 2.09
C LYS A 24 -23.69 -14.66 3.23
N SER A 25 -22.52 -14.07 2.90
CA SER A 25 -21.53 -13.67 3.89
C SER A 25 -22.04 -12.53 4.76
N ALA A 26 -22.68 -11.51 4.17
CA ALA A 26 -23.29 -10.41 4.89
C ALA A 26 -24.35 -10.89 5.90
N GLN A 27 -25.22 -11.83 5.49
CA GLN A 27 -26.18 -12.44 6.42
C GLN A 27 -25.48 -13.16 7.57
N ARG A 28 -24.47 -13.99 7.29
CA ARG A 28 -23.71 -14.71 8.33
C ARG A 28 -23.08 -13.75 9.33
N LEU A 29 -22.47 -12.67 8.87
CA LEU A 29 -21.88 -11.63 9.72
C LEU A 29 -22.94 -10.95 10.58
N ALA A 30 -24.06 -10.55 10.00
CA ALA A 30 -25.15 -9.89 10.73
C ALA A 30 -25.76 -10.80 11.81
N PHE A 31 -25.97 -12.09 11.52
CA PHE A 31 -26.42 -13.06 12.51
C PHE A 31 -25.37 -13.36 13.59
N HIS A 32 -24.08 -13.25 13.27
CA HIS A 32 -23.02 -13.35 14.27
C HIS A 32 -23.11 -12.17 15.26
N VAL A 33 -23.21 -10.94 14.76
CA VAL A 33 -23.37 -9.75 15.60
C VAL A 33 -24.65 -9.82 16.43
N LEU A 34 -25.78 -10.29 15.86
CA LEU A 34 -27.04 -10.47 16.59
C LEU A 34 -26.91 -11.42 17.79
N ARG A 35 -26.04 -12.44 17.68
CA ARG A 35 -25.79 -13.43 18.75
C ARG A 35 -24.70 -13.03 19.71
N ALA A 36 -23.84 -12.12 19.34
CA ALA A 36 -22.77 -11.59 20.17
C ALA A 36 -23.35 -10.74 21.31
N SER A 37 -22.53 -10.46 22.31
CA SER A 37 -22.90 -9.56 23.40
C SER A 37 -23.08 -8.13 22.87
N ARG A 38 -23.79 -7.30 23.64
CA ARG A 38 -23.87 -5.87 23.36
C ARG A 38 -22.49 -5.22 23.44
N GLU A 39 -21.68 -5.62 24.37
CA GLU A 39 -20.30 -5.14 24.54
C GLU A 39 -19.43 -5.40 23.30
N ASP A 40 -19.50 -6.61 22.74
CA ASP A 40 -18.78 -6.94 21.49
C ASP A 40 -19.23 -6.06 20.31
N ALA A 41 -20.55 -5.79 20.21
CA ALA A 41 -21.07 -4.91 19.18
C ALA A 41 -20.62 -3.46 19.36
N GLU A 42 -20.56 -2.96 20.60
CA GLU A 42 -20.03 -1.64 20.95
C GLU A 42 -18.54 -1.52 20.62
N HIS A 43 -17.74 -2.53 20.97
CA HIS A 43 -16.31 -2.58 20.61
C HIS A 43 -16.10 -2.53 19.08
N LEU A 44 -16.84 -3.31 18.32
CA LEU A 44 -16.75 -3.27 16.86
C LEU A 44 -17.13 -1.90 16.31
N SER A 45 -18.24 -1.33 16.78
CA SER A 45 -18.69 0.00 16.39
C SER A 45 -17.64 1.06 16.70
N GLN A 46 -17.07 1.04 17.90
CA GLN A 46 -16.04 1.99 18.30
C GLN A 46 -14.77 1.84 17.47
N ALA A 47 -14.34 0.61 17.18
CA ALA A 47 -13.16 0.37 16.33
C ALA A 47 -13.32 0.94 14.91
N LEU A 48 -14.54 0.84 14.34
CA LEU A 48 -14.85 1.43 13.04
C LEU A 48 -14.78 2.97 13.06
N LEU A 49 -15.28 3.59 14.12
CA LEU A 49 -15.23 5.04 14.31
C LEU A 49 -13.80 5.50 14.55
N ASP A 50 -13.05 4.81 15.40
CA ASP A 50 -11.66 5.14 15.73
C ASP A 50 -10.76 5.17 14.49
N VAL A 51 -10.95 4.27 13.53
CA VAL A 51 -10.22 4.29 12.26
C VAL A 51 -10.48 5.58 11.49
N LYS A 52 -11.70 6.12 11.54
CA LYS A 52 -12.07 7.36 10.84
C LYS A 52 -11.61 8.61 11.58
N ASP A 53 -11.69 8.58 12.90
CA ASP A 53 -11.50 9.77 13.73
C ASP A 53 -10.03 9.95 14.14
N LYS A 54 -9.28 8.85 14.30
CA LYS A 54 -7.91 8.87 14.88
C LYS A 54 -6.81 8.63 13.86
N LEU A 55 -7.11 8.10 12.66
CA LEU A 55 -6.11 7.86 11.65
C LEU A 55 -6.07 8.97 10.60
N GLY A 56 -4.85 9.39 10.29
CA GLY A 56 -4.54 10.35 9.25
C GLY A 56 -3.33 9.93 8.43
N LEU A 57 -2.78 10.84 7.67
CA LEU A 57 -1.55 10.61 6.90
C LEU A 57 -0.37 11.27 7.61
N CYS A 58 0.73 10.54 7.67
CA CYS A 58 2.01 11.08 8.13
C CYS A 58 2.40 12.30 7.27
N ARG A 59 2.71 13.42 7.92
CA ARG A 59 3.08 14.67 7.25
C ARG A 59 4.27 14.53 6.28
N VAL A 60 5.19 13.59 6.56
CA VAL A 60 6.43 13.43 5.79
C VAL A 60 6.31 12.40 4.69
N CYS A 61 5.74 11.22 4.98
CA CYS A 61 5.79 10.08 4.04
C CYS A 61 4.43 9.64 3.51
N ASN A 62 3.36 10.28 3.95
CA ASN A 62 1.96 9.94 3.62
C ASN A 62 1.55 8.50 4.03
N ASN A 63 2.29 7.81 4.89
CA ASN A 63 1.83 6.55 5.48
C ASN A 63 0.67 6.82 6.44
N ILE A 64 -0.16 5.81 6.68
CA ILE A 64 -1.22 5.87 7.69
C ILE A 64 -0.58 6.02 9.08
N SER A 65 -1.11 6.93 9.89
CA SER A 65 -0.59 7.24 11.21
C SER A 65 -1.70 7.74 12.14
N ASP A 66 -1.55 7.45 13.42
CA ASP A 66 -2.35 7.99 14.53
C ASP A 66 -1.77 9.28 15.12
N SER A 67 -0.70 9.78 14.54
CA SER A 67 0.05 10.96 14.98
C SER A 67 0.64 11.71 13.79
N GLU A 68 1.20 12.89 14.02
CA GLU A 68 1.78 13.74 12.97
C GLU A 68 2.86 13.01 12.15
N LEU A 69 3.68 12.18 12.80
CA LEU A 69 4.71 11.35 12.17
C LEU A 69 4.44 9.87 12.45
N CYS A 70 4.47 9.04 11.41
CA CYS A 70 4.34 7.60 11.56
C CYS A 70 5.56 6.97 12.25
N LEU A 71 5.43 5.70 12.65
CA LEU A 71 6.50 4.95 13.33
C LEU A 71 7.84 5.04 12.60
N PHE A 72 7.84 4.94 11.25
CA PHE A 72 9.04 4.92 10.44
C PHE A 72 9.72 6.30 10.35
N CYS A 73 8.93 7.36 10.27
CA CYS A 73 9.47 8.73 10.17
C CYS A 73 9.99 9.27 11.50
N ARG A 74 9.52 8.77 12.64
CA ARG A 74 10.00 9.17 13.96
C ARG A 74 11.12 8.32 14.52
N ASP A 75 11.45 7.19 13.88
CA ASP A 75 12.54 6.31 14.32
C ASP A 75 13.90 6.88 13.89
N PRO A 76 14.75 7.33 14.84
CA PRO A 76 16.05 7.90 14.53
C PRO A 76 17.08 6.87 14.06
N ASN A 77 16.82 5.57 14.25
CA ASN A 77 17.73 4.51 13.84
C ASN A 77 17.61 4.15 12.36
N ARG A 78 16.61 4.67 11.65
CA ARG A 78 16.42 4.42 10.24
C ARG A 78 17.38 5.23 9.38
N ASP A 79 17.87 4.61 8.32
CA ASP A 79 18.73 5.26 7.34
C ASP A 79 17.96 6.36 6.60
N GLN A 80 18.35 7.61 6.87
CA GLN A 80 17.72 8.80 6.29
C GLN A 80 18.10 9.01 4.81
N LYS A 81 19.08 8.27 4.28
CA LYS A 81 19.60 8.42 2.92
C LYS A 81 18.89 7.54 1.90
N VAL A 82 18.21 6.48 2.35
CA VAL A 82 17.54 5.51 1.48
C VAL A 82 16.03 5.62 1.64
N LEU A 83 15.34 5.85 0.53
CA LEU A 83 13.89 6.03 0.49
C LEU A 83 13.22 4.99 -0.40
N CYS A 84 12.35 4.17 0.17
CA CYS A 84 11.51 3.22 -0.57
C CYS A 84 10.15 3.85 -0.89
N VAL A 85 9.82 3.93 -2.17
CA VAL A 85 8.55 4.50 -2.66
C VAL A 85 7.60 3.38 -3.02
N VAL A 86 6.44 3.34 -2.37
CA VAL A 86 5.38 2.33 -2.55
C VAL A 86 4.08 2.97 -3.04
N GLU A 87 3.22 2.18 -3.67
CA GLU A 87 1.90 2.66 -4.11
C GLU A 87 0.97 2.88 -2.93
N GLU A 88 0.85 1.91 -2.03
CA GLU A 88 -0.11 1.91 -0.93
C GLU A 88 0.57 1.66 0.42
N ALA A 89 -0.03 2.17 1.49
CA ALA A 89 0.51 2.01 2.84
C ALA A 89 0.69 0.54 3.27
N HIS A 90 -0.20 -0.35 2.83
CA HIS A 90 -0.12 -1.77 3.15
C HIS A 90 1.07 -2.49 2.47
N ASN A 91 1.62 -1.94 1.36
CA ASN A 91 2.81 -2.51 0.71
C ASN A 91 4.04 -2.46 1.62
N ILE A 92 4.10 -1.49 2.53
CA ILE A 92 5.18 -1.38 3.54
C ILE A 92 5.28 -2.67 4.37
N LEU A 93 4.14 -3.28 4.73
CA LEU A 93 4.12 -4.48 5.55
C LEU A 93 4.88 -5.65 4.90
N GLY A 94 4.76 -5.81 3.57
CA GLY A 94 5.47 -6.83 2.83
C GLY A 94 6.99 -6.64 2.85
N ILE A 95 7.46 -5.40 2.95
CA ILE A 95 8.89 -5.08 3.05
C ILE A 95 9.38 -5.27 4.49
N GLU A 96 8.65 -4.75 5.46
CA GLU A 96 9.01 -4.78 6.89
C GLU A 96 9.05 -6.20 7.47
N VAL A 97 8.23 -7.11 6.96
CA VAL A 97 8.24 -8.54 7.37
C VAL A 97 9.63 -9.17 7.17
N THR A 98 10.41 -8.68 6.21
CA THR A 98 11.78 -9.17 5.96
C THR A 98 12.78 -8.76 7.04
N ARG A 99 12.52 -7.69 7.77
CA ARG A 99 13.41 -7.06 8.76
C ARG A 99 14.79 -6.66 8.22
N GLN A 100 14.94 -6.56 6.89
CA GLN A 100 16.21 -6.24 6.23
C GLN A 100 16.28 -4.79 5.75
N PHE A 101 15.14 -4.14 5.54
CA PHE A 101 15.12 -2.77 5.08
C PHE A 101 15.12 -1.79 6.26
N THR A 102 16.14 -0.96 6.31
CA THR A 102 16.34 0.02 7.39
C THR A 102 16.07 1.46 6.95
N GLY A 103 15.76 1.69 5.68
CA GLY A 103 15.48 3.02 5.13
C GLY A 103 14.09 3.57 5.47
N LEU A 104 13.78 4.70 4.88
CA LEU A 104 12.51 5.40 5.03
C LEU A 104 11.51 4.98 3.94
N TYR A 105 10.24 5.34 4.12
CA TYR A 105 9.18 5.09 3.15
C TYR A 105 8.56 6.38 2.62
N HIS A 106 7.95 6.28 1.43
CA HIS A 106 7.03 7.27 0.88
C HIS A 106 5.88 6.56 0.19
N VAL A 107 4.64 6.93 0.53
CA VAL A 107 3.43 6.33 -0.02
C VAL A 107 2.81 7.27 -1.05
N LEU A 108 2.57 6.75 -2.25
CA LEU A 108 1.99 7.52 -3.37
C LEU A 108 0.46 7.63 -3.29
N HIS A 109 -0.20 6.70 -2.60
CA HIS A 109 -1.65 6.49 -2.60
C HIS A 109 -2.21 6.18 -3.99
N GLY A 110 -1.58 5.26 -4.71
CA GLY A 110 -1.99 4.74 -5.99
C GLY A 110 -0.87 4.64 -7.02
N ALA A 111 -1.25 4.38 -8.25
CA ALA A 111 -0.41 4.33 -9.43
C ALA A 111 -1.00 5.17 -10.56
N LEU A 112 -0.19 5.59 -11.52
CA LEU A 112 -0.66 6.28 -12.74
C LEU A 112 -1.59 5.35 -13.51
N SER A 113 -2.79 5.81 -13.79
CA SER A 113 -3.80 5.07 -14.55
C SER A 113 -4.61 6.02 -15.42
N PRO A 114 -4.17 6.31 -16.65
CA PRO A 114 -4.89 7.20 -17.56
C PRO A 114 -6.32 6.74 -17.84
N LEU A 115 -6.54 5.43 -17.90
CA LEU A 115 -7.87 4.85 -18.10
C LEU A 115 -8.84 5.13 -16.96
N LYS A 116 -8.31 5.31 -15.74
CA LYS A 116 -9.09 5.68 -14.53
C LYS A 116 -9.04 7.18 -14.24
N GLY A 117 -8.40 7.97 -15.10
CA GLY A 117 -8.21 9.41 -14.89
C GLY A 117 -7.22 9.75 -13.78
N ILE A 118 -6.36 8.80 -13.37
CA ILE A 118 -5.36 9.04 -12.32
C ILE A 118 -4.06 9.49 -12.96
N GLY A 119 -3.77 10.78 -12.85
CA GLY A 119 -2.53 11.42 -13.27
C GLY A 119 -1.59 11.70 -12.07
N PRO A 120 -0.44 12.34 -12.32
CA PRO A 120 0.54 12.66 -11.27
C PRO A 120 -0.01 13.54 -10.14
N GLU A 121 -0.99 14.40 -10.46
CA GLU A 121 -1.58 15.36 -9.51
C GLU A 121 -2.48 14.70 -8.45
N GLN A 122 -3.02 13.51 -8.75
CA GLN A 122 -3.82 12.72 -7.82
C GLN A 122 -2.95 11.90 -6.86
N LEU A 123 -1.66 11.74 -7.19
CA LEU A 123 -0.69 10.99 -6.39
C LEU A 123 0.16 11.91 -5.52
N LYS A 124 0.75 11.35 -4.45
CA LYS A 124 1.63 12.10 -3.54
C LYS A 124 3.06 12.29 -4.09
N ILE A 125 3.18 12.53 -5.41
CA ILE A 125 4.46 12.71 -6.11
C ILE A 125 5.09 14.08 -5.79
N LYS A 126 4.27 15.14 -5.67
CA LYS A 126 4.77 16.47 -5.32
C LYS A 126 5.52 16.45 -3.98
N ASN A 127 4.93 15.85 -2.95
CA ASN A 127 5.57 15.70 -1.64
C ASN A 127 6.88 14.90 -1.70
N LEU A 128 6.97 13.90 -2.60
CA LEU A 128 8.19 13.13 -2.83
C LEU A 128 9.32 14.04 -3.36
N VAL A 129 9.03 14.84 -4.39
CA VAL A 129 9.99 15.77 -4.99
C VAL A 129 10.47 16.81 -3.98
N GLU A 130 9.56 17.41 -3.21
CA GLU A 130 9.87 18.37 -2.15
C GLU A 130 10.80 17.76 -1.09
N ARG A 131 10.53 16.50 -0.68
CA ARG A 131 11.34 15.78 0.29
C ARG A 131 12.76 15.50 -0.20
N ILE A 132 12.92 15.16 -1.48
CA ILE A 132 14.25 14.94 -2.10
C ILE A 132 15.00 16.25 -2.19
N GLY A 133 14.34 17.35 -2.53
CA GLY A 133 14.95 18.69 -2.60
C GLY A 133 15.54 19.19 -1.27
N ALA A 134 15.13 18.60 -0.13
CA ALA A 134 15.70 18.88 1.18
C ALA A 134 17.12 18.28 1.39
N GLY A 135 17.65 17.46 0.46
CA GLY A 135 19.07 17.18 0.30
C GLY A 135 19.67 16.04 1.11
N GLN A 136 18.85 15.19 1.75
CA GLN A 136 19.35 14.05 2.56
C GLN A 136 19.30 12.70 1.84
N ILE A 137 18.41 12.57 0.83
CA ILE A 137 18.17 11.29 0.13
C ILE A 137 19.23 11.06 -0.93
N GLU A 138 19.94 9.95 -0.85
CA GLU A 138 20.96 9.51 -1.81
C GLU A 138 20.43 8.45 -2.78
N GLU A 139 19.54 7.55 -2.29
CA GLU A 139 18.94 6.49 -3.10
C GLU A 139 17.42 6.43 -2.93
N ILE A 140 16.73 6.26 -4.05
CA ILE A 140 15.30 6.00 -4.11
C ILE A 140 15.06 4.62 -4.70
N ILE A 141 14.43 3.74 -3.93
CA ILE A 141 14.01 2.43 -4.38
C ILE A 141 12.53 2.53 -4.79
N VAL A 142 12.25 2.41 -6.08
CA VAL A 142 10.87 2.39 -6.57
C VAL A 142 10.30 0.98 -6.39
N ALA A 143 9.35 0.83 -5.48
CA ALA A 143 8.70 -0.41 -5.10
C ALA A 143 7.20 -0.41 -5.45
N THR A 144 6.87 0.11 -6.63
CA THR A 144 5.51 0.00 -7.20
C THR A 144 5.25 -1.44 -7.66
N ASN A 145 3.98 -1.85 -7.71
CA ASN A 145 3.60 -3.20 -8.09
C ASN A 145 4.07 -3.54 -9.53
N PRO A 146 4.35 -4.82 -9.84
CA PRO A 146 4.75 -5.27 -11.19
C PRO A 146 3.53 -5.40 -12.12
N THR A 147 2.69 -4.38 -12.16
CA THR A 147 1.54 -4.23 -13.06
C THR A 147 1.86 -3.18 -14.13
N GLY A 148 1.08 -3.15 -15.22
CA GLY A 148 1.26 -2.12 -16.25
C GLY A 148 1.19 -0.68 -15.69
N GLU A 149 0.27 -0.42 -14.75
CA GLU A 149 0.12 0.87 -14.06
C GLU A 149 1.33 1.16 -13.15
N GLY A 150 1.79 0.16 -12.40
CA GLY A 150 2.97 0.28 -11.52
C GLY A 150 4.27 0.48 -12.29
N GLU A 151 4.44 -0.20 -13.45
CA GLU A 151 5.61 0.02 -14.33
C GLU A 151 5.59 1.41 -14.97
N ALA A 152 4.42 1.87 -15.47
CA ALA A 152 4.27 3.22 -15.99
C ALA A 152 4.62 4.27 -14.92
N THR A 153 4.20 4.03 -13.67
CA THR A 153 4.52 4.88 -12.52
C THR A 153 6.03 4.87 -12.24
N ALA A 154 6.67 3.69 -12.26
CA ALA A 154 8.11 3.56 -12.04
C ALA A 154 8.93 4.31 -13.10
N VAL A 155 8.55 4.16 -14.38
CA VAL A 155 9.20 4.88 -15.49
C VAL A 155 9.03 6.39 -15.34
N TYR A 156 7.82 6.85 -14.99
CA TYR A 156 7.55 8.27 -14.76
C TYR A 156 8.42 8.82 -13.62
N LEU A 157 8.43 8.14 -12.46
CA LEU A 157 9.25 8.54 -11.32
C LEU A 157 10.74 8.55 -11.66
N SER A 158 11.23 7.55 -12.38
CA SER A 158 12.63 7.50 -12.81
C SER A 158 13.03 8.71 -13.66
N LYS A 159 12.16 9.11 -14.62
CA LYS A 159 12.41 10.29 -15.46
C LYS A 159 12.36 11.60 -14.66
N LEU A 160 11.46 11.68 -13.68
CA LEU A 160 11.27 12.87 -12.84
C LEU A 160 12.42 13.04 -11.83
N LEU A 161 12.90 11.94 -11.25
CA LEU A 161 13.81 11.98 -10.08
C LEU A 161 15.28 11.93 -10.46
N LYS A 162 15.67 11.25 -11.54
CA LYS A 162 17.07 11.21 -11.99
C LYS A 162 17.72 12.59 -12.18
N PRO A 163 17.04 13.61 -12.76
CA PRO A 163 17.62 14.95 -12.89
C PRO A 163 17.90 15.64 -11.57
N LEU A 164 17.33 15.17 -10.45
CA LEU A 164 17.58 15.72 -9.11
C LEU A 164 18.88 15.20 -8.48
N GLY A 165 19.66 14.37 -9.20
CA GLY A 165 20.96 13.89 -8.76
C GLY A 165 20.91 12.71 -7.76
N VAL A 166 19.75 12.10 -7.56
CA VAL A 166 19.60 10.93 -6.69
C VAL A 166 19.68 9.63 -7.49
N LYS A 167 20.23 8.59 -6.86
CA LYS A 167 20.24 7.24 -7.44
C LYS A 167 18.81 6.67 -7.40
N VAL A 168 18.28 6.28 -8.55
CA VAL A 168 16.94 5.66 -8.64
C VAL A 168 17.10 4.18 -9.03
N THR A 169 16.63 3.31 -8.15
CA THR A 169 16.65 1.85 -8.32
C THR A 169 15.22 1.29 -8.35
N ARG A 170 15.07 0.06 -8.79
CA ARG A 170 13.79 -0.67 -8.85
C ARG A 170 13.94 -1.96 -8.06
N ILE A 171 12.90 -2.37 -7.33
CA ILE A 171 12.89 -3.72 -6.73
C ILE A 171 13.05 -4.78 -7.82
N ALA A 172 13.81 -5.84 -7.53
CA ALA A 172 14.03 -6.94 -8.45
C ALA A 172 12.73 -7.65 -8.79
N MET A 173 12.62 -8.10 -10.04
CA MET A 173 11.51 -8.90 -10.55
C MET A 173 12.05 -10.22 -11.06
N GLY A 174 11.26 -11.27 -10.97
CA GLY A 174 11.65 -12.58 -11.47
C GLY A 174 10.95 -13.73 -10.75
N ILE A 175 11.53 -14.92 -10.84
CA ILE A 175 10.98 -16.14 -10.27
C ILE A 175 11.01 -16.04 -8.74
N PRO A 176 9.87 -16.27 -8.05
CA PRO A 176 9.83 -16.30 -6.59
C PRO A 176 10.69 -17.45 -6.04
N VAL A 177 11.37 -17.19 -4.91
CA VAL A 177 12.13 -18.23 -4.21
C VAL A 177 11.21 -19.37 -3.75
N GLY A 178 11.58 -20.59 -4.07
CA GLY A 178 10.80 -21.80 -3.74
C GLY A 178 9.79 -22.23 -4.80
N SER A 179 9.72 -21.53 -5.95
CA SER A 179 8.95 -22.01 -7.11
C SER A 179 9.86 -22.64 -8.17
N ASP A 180 9.31 -23.63 -8.88
CA ASP A 180 9.99 -24.27 -10.00
C ASP A 180 9.94 -23.39 -11.25
N ILE A 181 11.02 -23.43 -12.02
CA ILE A 181 11.17 -22.64 -13.26
C ILE A 181 10.08 -22.95 -14.28
N GLU A 182 9.60 -24.19 -14.34
CA GLU A 182 8.59 -24.66 -15.29
C GLU A 182 7.21 -24.02 -15.09
N PHE A 183 6.93 -23.47 -13.91
CA PHE A 183 5.65 -22.80 -13.62
C PHE A 183 5.70 -21.27 -13.81
N ALA A 184 6.87 -20.73 -14.17
CA ALA A 184 6.98 -19.31 -14.45
C ALA A 184 6.35 -18.98 -15.82
N ASP A 185 5.49 -17.96 -15.82
CA ASP A 185 4.98 -17.43 -17.10
C ASP A 185 6.08 -16.72 -17.91
N GLU A 186 5.81 -16.48 -19.19
CA GLU A 186 6.76 -15.91 -20.15
C GLU A 186 7.33 -14.55 -19.65
N VAL A 187 6.49 -13.68 -19.10
CA VAL A 187 6.90 -12.36 -18.65
C VAL A 187 7.80 -12.46 -17.41
N THR A 188 7.42 -13.31 -16.44
CA THR A 188 8.20 -13.59 -15.24
C THR A 188 9.57 -14.16 -15.59
N MET A 189 9.62 -15.14 -16.54
CA MET A 189 10.88 -15.73 -16.99
C MET A 189 11.76 -14.69 -17.71
N TRP A 190 11.18 -13.89 -18.58
CA TRP A 190 11.93 -12.83 -19.26
C TRP A 190 12.52 -11.84 -18.26
N LYS A 191 11.76 -11.39 -17.28
CA LYS A 191 12.24 -10.48 -16.22
C LYS A 191 13.34 -11.11 -15.36
N ALA A 192 13.25 -12.40 -15.07
CA ALA A 192 14.30 -13.12 -14.35
C ALA A 192 15.62 -13.16 -15.16
N MET A 193 15.53 -13.42 -16.45
CA MET A 193 16.70 -13.44 -17.34
C MET A 193 17.30 -12.04 -17.53
N GLU A 194 16.46 -11.01 -17.66
CA GLU A 194 16.91 -9.61 -17.75
C GLU A 194 17.65 -9.17 -16.46
N GLY A 195 17.09 -9.51 -15.30
CA GLY A 195 17.60 -9.16 -13.98
C GLY A 195 18.66 -10.11 -13.42
N ARG A 196 19.20 -11.06 -14.23
CA ARG A 196 20.23 -12.01 -13.77
C ARG A 196 21.45 -11.31 -13.21
N ARG A 197 22.05 -11.88 -12.16
CA ARG A 197 23.26 -11.34 -11.51
C ARG A 197 24.45 -12.26 -11.78
N GLU A 198 25.62 -11.66 -11.80
CA GLU A 198 26.88 -12.39 -11.73
C GLU A 198 27.01 -13.08 -10.36
N MET A 199 27.56 -14.32 -10.35
CA MET A 199 27.72 -15.14 -9.16
C MET A 199 29.18 -15.16 -8.73
#